data_7b3bcd3847df3eac554ac8430fa96381
#
_entry.id   7b3bcd3847df3eac554ac8430fa96381
#
_cell.length_a   1.000
_cell.length_b   1.000
_cell.length_c   1.000
_cell.angle_alpha   90.00
_cell.angle_beta   90.00
_cell.angle_gamma   90.00
#
_symmetry.space_group_name_H-M   'P 1'
#
loop_
_entity.id
_entity.type
_entity.pdbx_description
1 polymer ?
#
loop_
_entity_poly.entity_id
_entity_poly.type
_entity_poly.pdbx_seq_one_letter_code
_entity_poly.pdbx_strand_id
1 'polypeptide(L)'
;MNITTFVTPGLGDSTYLFEHEGVGTLVDPQRDIDRFVEAATGLDTRFVLETHLHNDYVSGGRSAAHATGAELVLPASSGAAYDHLPAFHLEDLDGGSFTVRPIHTPGHTPEHVSYLVLVDGEAVALFSGGSLLVGSAGRSDLLGMDRAESLATLQYQSVTRLGALPGNVALYPTHGAGSFCTSSVAETASSTIGNEKRSNPVLAHPTAASFVAQALTGLQPYPDYYAHMGPINLAGPEPMPSDSVPLIADDEIPGNAHVVDIRPQADYAAGHLPGSYGLELEDQMGVWAGWLIPFDEPIVLVANADQDIAEATVQLARIGYDRVVGVLTDFEERDGLAAYRLASIDDLKNELRTGSPQILDVRAPADWEEISIPGSFQRYVPDLRAELPEGLDPDRPVWVICGGGYRSQMAVRYLEAGGHEAIVVTGGGVTEVLAADQA
;
A
#
# COMPACT_ATOMS: atom_id res chain seq x y z
N MET A 1 12.91 -20.31 -19.20
CA MET A 1 11.86 -19.46 -18.67
C MET A 1 12.19 -19.12 -17.21
N ASN A 2 12.21 -17.85 -16.89
CA ASN A 2 12.44 -17.32 -15.54
C ASN A 2 11.42 -16.23 -15.22
N ILE A 3 11.03 -16.08 -13.94
CA ILE A 3 10.20 -14.97 -13.48
C ILE A 3 10.83 -14.41 -12.21
N THR A 4 11.25 -13.15 -12.29
CA THR A 4 11.74 -12.41 -11.14
C THR A 4 10.59 -11.59 -10.57
N THR A 5 10.35 -11.72 -9.26
CA THR A 5 9.33 -10.98 -8.54
C THR A 5 9.97 -9.88 -7.71
N PHE A 6 9.49 -8.66 -7.85
CA PHE A 6 9.89 -7.51 -7.04
C PHE A 6 8.72 -7.12 -6.16
N VAL A 7 8.80 -7.46 -4.88
CA VAL A 7 7.79 -7.04 -3.89
C VAL A 7 8.14 -5.66 -3.38
N THR A 8 7.15 -4.79 -3.28
CA THR A 8 7.26 -3.49 -2.59
C THR A 8 6.50 -3.59 -1.26
N PRO A 9 7.20 -3.85 -0.15
CA PRO A 9 6.55 -4.28 1.11
C PRO A 9 5.53 -3.28 1.63
N GLY A 10 5.83 -1.98 1.54
CA GLY A 10 4.96 -0.92 2.03
C GLY A 10 3.61 -0.82 1.31
N LEU A 11 3.61 -1.07 0.00
CA LEU A 11 2.39 -1.10 -0.83
C LEU A 11 1.71 -2.48 -0.81
N GLY A 12 2.48 -3.55 -0.56
CA GLY A 12 2.01 -4.93 -0.70
C GLY A 12 1.84 -5.35 -2.16
N ASP A 13 2.56 -4.70 -3.09
CA ASP A 13 2.43 -4.92 -4.52
C ASP A 13 3.67 -5.56 -5.12
N SER A 14 3.46 -6.25 -6.23
CA SER A 14 4.49 -6.97 -6.97
C SER A 14 4.58 -6.50 -8.42
N THR A 15 5.81 -6.20 -8.85
CA THR A 15 6.20 -6.08 -10.25
C THR A 15 6.88 -7.37 -10.69
N TYR A 16 6.74 -7.75 -11.94
CA TYR A 16 7.32 -8.98 -12.47
C TYR A 16 8.19 -8.71 -13.69
N LEU A 17 9.33 -9.41 -13.76
CA LEU A 17 10.11 -9.56 -14.98
C LEU A 17 10.02 -11.01 -15.42
N PHE A 18 9.27 -11.26 -16.50
CA PHE A 18 9.24 -12.54 -17.19
C PHE A 18 10.36 -12.56 -18.23
N GLU A 19 11.08 -13.70 -18.35
CA GLU A 19 12.17 -13.91 -19.29
C GLU A 19 12.08 -15.30 -19.90
N HIS A 20 12.23 -15.37 -21.24
CA HIS A 20 12.36 -16.61 -21.99
C HIS A 20 13.32 -16.41 -23.18
N GLU A 21 14.38 -17.23 -23.26
CA GLU A 21 15.37 -17.20 -24.33
C GLU A 21 15.99 -15.82 -24.61
N GLY A 22 16.28 -15.05 -23.56
CA GLY A 22 16.89 -13.72 -23.68
C GLY A 22 15.92 -12.60 -24.04
N VAL A 23 14.61 -12.91 -24.15
CA VAL A 23 13.55 -11.93 -24.37
C VAL A 23 12.80 -11.71 -23.05
N GLY A 24 12.56 -10.44 -22.71
CA GLY A 24 11.92 -10.04 -21.46
C GLY A 24 10.60 -9.30 -21.63
N THR A 25 9.79 -9.30 -20.58
CA THR A 25 8.65 -8.40 -20.41
C THR A 25 8.49 -8.03 -18.93
N LEU A 26 8.26 -6.72 -18.67
CA LEU A 26 7.92 -6.22 -17.35
C LEU A 26 6.40 -6.15 -17.18
N VAL A 27 5.90 -6.38 -15.98
CA VAL A 27 4.47 -6.30 -15.66
C VAL A 27 4.27 -5.46 -14.42
N ASP A 28 3.40 -4.45 -14.52
CA ASP A 28 2.99 -3.52 -13.47
C ASP A 28 4.18 -2.87 -12.71
N PRO A 29 5.12 -2.21 -13.41
CA PRO A 29 6.24 -1.56 -12.74
C PRO A 29 5.77 -0.31 -12.01
N GLN A 30 6.22 -0.17 -10.75
CA GLN A 30 6.06 1.06 -9.99
C GLN A 30 7.00 2.15 -10.50
N ARG A 31 6.83 3.38 -10.00
CA ARG A 31 7.50 4.58 -10.49
C ARG A 31 9.03 4.56 -10.36
N ASP A 32 9.57 3.86 -9.36
CA ASP A 32 11.00 3.65 -9.12
C ASP A 32 11.58 2.55 -10.01
N ILE A 33 11.65 2.85 -11.30
CA ILE A 33 11.92 1.88 -12.37
C ILE A 33 13.34 1.31 -12.37
N ASP A 34 14.32 1.97 -11.74
CA ASP A 34 15.75 1.65 -11.87
C ASP A 34 16.04 0.19 -11.50
N ARG A 35 15.43 -0.32 -10.43
CA ARG A 35 15.56 -1.72 -10.00
C ARG A 35 15.04 -2.73 -11.03
N PHE A 36 14.02 -2.37 -11.80
CA PHE A 36 13.45 -3.24 -12.84
C PHE A 36 14.26 -3.18 -14.12
N VAL A 37 14.71 -1.98 -14.50
CA VAL A 37 15.57 -1.75 -15.67
C VAL A 37 16.95 -2.40 -15.49
N GLU A 38 17.52 -2.30 -14.29
CA GLU A 38 18.77 -2.98 -13.95
C GLU A 38 18.63 -4.51 -14.11
N ALA A 39 17.56 -5.10 -13.59
CA ALA A 39 17.30 -6.53 -13.69
C ALA A 39 17.03 -7.00 -15.14
N ALA A 40 16.49 -6.12 -15.98
CA ALA A 40 16.24 -6.39 -17.41
C ALA A 40 17.49 -6.16 -18.29
N THR A 41 18.62 -5.73 -17.70
CA THR A 41 19.84 -5.45 -18.46
C THR A 41 20.34 -6.68 -19.22
N GLY A 42 20.53 -6.53 -20.52
CA GLY A 42 20.97 -7.62 -21.41
C GLY A 42 19.86 -8.47 -22.02
N LEU A 43 18.60 -8.21 -21.65
CA LEU A 43 17.43 -8.80 -22.30
C LEU A 43 16.93 -7.92 -23.46
N ASP A 44 16.35 -8.54 -24.48
CA ASP A 44 15.49 -7.86 -25.46
C ASP A 44 14.11 -7.66 -24.81
N THR A 45 13.93 -6.54 -24.07
CA THR A 45 12.65 -6.26 -23.41
C THR A 45 11.62 -5.82 -24.44
N ARG A 46 10.65 -6.70 -24.73
CA ARG A 46 9.65 -6.48 -25.79
C ARG A 46 8.48 -5.63 -25.31
N PHE A 47 7.99 -5.88 -24.12
CA PHE A 47 6.81 -5.22 -23.59
C PHE A 47 7.02 -4.75 -22.15
N VAL A 48 6.37 -3.63 -21.83
CA VAL A 48 6.00 -3.25 -20.47
C VAL A 48 4.47 -3.30 -20.41
N LEU A 49 3.93 -4.19 -19.61
CA LEU A 49 2.50 -4.48 -19.52
C LEU A 49 1.93 -3.83 -18.26
N GLU A 50 0.86 -3.08 -18.41
CA GLU A 50 0.03 -2.60 -17.29
C GLU A 50 -1.29 -3.38 -17.29
N THR A 51 -1.62 -4.02 -16.18
CA THR A 51 -2.86 -4.80 -16.07
C THR A 51 -4.09 -3.91 -15.96
N HIS A 52 -3.96 -2.75 -15.33
CA HIS A 52 -5.03 -1.77 -15.13
C HIS A 52 -4.45 -0.39 -14.79
N LEU A 53 -5.31 0.61 -14.65
CA LEU A 53 -4.94 1.90 -14.08
C LEU A 53 -4.92 1.75 -12.55
N HIS A 54 -3.71 1.68 -11.98
CA HIS A 54 -3.51 1.46 -10.55
C HIS A 54 -4.08 2.62 -9.71
N ASN A 55 -4.77 2.28 -8.61
CA ASN A 55 -5.33 3.26 -7.67
C ASN A 55 -4.45 3.45 -6.42
N ASP A 56 -3.42 2.68 -6.27
CA ASP A 56 -2.59 2.60 -5.06
C ASP A 56 -1.15 3.09 -5.26
N TYR A 57 -0.70 3.25 -6.50
CA TYR A 57 0.62 3.83 -6.81
C TYR A 57 0.66 4.54 -8.18
N VAL A 58 1.68 5.35 -8.36
CA VAL A 58 2.00 5.96 -9.66
C VAL A 58 2.75 4.96 -10.51
N SER A 59 2.21 4.63 -11.68
CA SER A 59 2.83 3.68 -12.62
C SER A 59 4.17 4.18 -13.14
N GLY A 60 5.13 3.26 -13.19
CA GLY A 60 6.42 3.41 -13.88
C GLY A 60 6.42 2.94 -15.33
N GLY A 61 5.30 2.40 -15.82
CA GLY A 61 5.24 1.72 -17.13
C GLY A 61 5.75 2.55 -18.29
N ARG A 62 5.35 3.82 -18.38
CA ARG A 62 5.81 4.76 -19.41
C ARG A 62 7.33 5.00 -19.34
N SER A 63 7.85 5.21 -18.16
CA SER A 63 9.28 5.44 -17.93
C SER A 63 10.11 4.18 -18.19
N ALA A 64 9.63 3.02 -17.75
CA ALA A 64 10.28 1.73 -17.97
C ALA A 64 10.32 1.37 -19.47
N ALA A 65 9.22 1.59 -20.21
CA ALA A 65 9.17 1.39 -21.65
C ALA A 65 10.16 2.29 -22.39
N HIS A 66 10.25 3.56 -21.98
CA HIS A 66 11.23 4.48 -22.56
C HIS A 66 12.68 4.05 -22.26
N ALA A 67 12.97 3.65 -21.03
CA ALA A 67 14.33 3.26 -20.61
C ALA A 67 14.82 1.96 -21.25
N THR A 68 13.91 1.00 -21.47
CA THR A 68 14.24 -0.31 -22.07
C THR A 68 14.08 -0.34 -23.60
N GLY A 69 13.38 0.63 -24.19
CA GLY A 69 12.99 0.63 -25.59
C GLY A 69 11.84 -0.34 -25.93
N ALA A 70 11.17 -0.86 -24.91
CA ALA A 70 10.03 -1.76 -25.04
C ALA A 70 8.75 -1.04 -25.48
N GLU A 71 7.78 -1.77 -26.04
CA GLU A 71 6.43 -1.25 -26.26
C GLU A 71 5.64 -1.23 -24.95
N LEU A 72 5.07 -0.08 -24.61
CA LEU A 72 4.13 0.05 -23.50
C LEU A 72 2.76 -0.51 -23.91
N VAL A 73 2.23 -1.44 -23.13
CA VAL A 73 0.93 -2.09 -23.41
C VAL A 73 -0.04 -1.78 -22.28
N LEU A 74 -1.18 -1.20 -22.61
CA LEU A 74 -2.27 -0.93 -21.65
C LEU A 74 -3.57 -1.61 -22.10
N PRO A 75 -4.53 -1.85 -21.19
CA PRO A 75 -5.87 -2.29 -21.56
C PRO A 75 -6.47 -1.40 -22.65
N ALA A 76 -7.03 -1.98 -23.69
CA ALA A 76 -7.58 -1.24 -24.86
C ALA A 76 -8.67 -0.23 -24.45
N SER A 77 -9.34 -0.44 -23.33
CA SER A 77 -10.35 0.47 -22.78
C SER A 77 -9.84 1.38 -21.66
N SER A 78 -8.51 1.49 -21.44
CA SER A 78 -7.93 2.34 -20.39
C SER A 78 -8.28 3.82 -20.55
N GLY A 79 -8.35 4.30 -21.79
CA GLY A 79 -8.53 5.71 -22.08
C GLY A 79 -7.31 6.59 -21.78
N ALA A 80 -6.12 5.96 -21.58
CA ALA A 80 -4.89 6.69 -21.28
C ALA A 80 -4.57 7.75 -22.34
N ALA A 81 -4.09 8.91 -21.87
CA ALA A 81 -3.89 10.09 -22.72
C ALA A 81 -2.53 10.12 -23.44
N TYR A 82 -1.77 9.03 -23.40
CA TYR A 82 -0.43 8.89 -23.97
C TYR A 82 -0.32 7.65 -24.86
N ASP A 83 0.71 7.63 -25.71
CA ASP A 83 0.93 6.56 -26.69
C ASP A 83 1.18 5.21 -25.98
N HIS A 84 0.46 4.19 -26.41
CA HIS A 84 0.59 2.82 -25.96
C HIS A 84 0.01 1.85 -27.00
N LEU A 85 0.40 0.59 -26.91
CA LEU A 85 -0.21 -0.50 -27.66
C LEU A 85 -1.45 -0.99 -26.90
N PRO A 86 -2.66 -0.95 -27.49
CA PRO A 86 -3.87 -1.39 -26.80
C PRO A 86 -3.94 -2.92 -26.72
N ALA A 87 -4.14 -3.46 -25.53
CA ALA A 87 -4.36 -4.88 -25.29
C ALA A 87 -5.84 -5.24 -25.49
N PHE A 88 -6.19 -5.81 -26.64
CA PHE A 88 -7.54 -6.30 -26.93
C PHE A 88 -7.72 -7.75 -26.42
N HIS A 89 -8.92 -8.05 -25.94
CA HIS A 89 -9.26 -9.38 -25.44
C HIS A 89 -8.98 -10.49 -26.46
N LEU A 90 -8.11 -11.44 -26.10
CA LEU A 90 -7.70 -12.60 -26.90
C LEU A 90 -6.96 -12.26 -28.22
N GLU A 91 -6.48 -11.03 -28.40
CA GLU A 91 -5.57 -10.67 -29.48
C GLU A 91 -4.13 -10.85 -29.01
N ASP A 92 -3.48 -11.87 -29.52
CA ASP A 92 -2.13 -12.26 -29.09
C ASP A 92 -1.08 -11.21 -29.48
N LEU A 93 -0.21 -10.87 -28.53
CA LEU A 93 0.98 -10.05 -28.71
C LEU A 93 2.19 -10.98 -28.92
N ASP A 94 2.93 -10.78 -30.01
CA ASP A 94 4.09 -11.58 -30.36
C ASP A 94 5.35 -11.10 -29.62
N GLY A 95 5.78 -11.82 -28.60
CA GLY A 95 7.02 -11.61 -27.87
C GLY A 95 8.25 -12.28 -28.50
N GLY A 96 8.13 -12.93 -29.67
CA GLY A 96 9.21 -13.68 -30.33
C GLY A 96 9.34 -15.09 -29.78
N SER A 97 9.96 -15.28 -28.61
CA SER A 97 10.11 -16.59 -27.96
C SER A 97 8.89 -17.03 -27.14
N PHE A 98 7.94 -16.13 -26.91
CA PHE A 98 6.67 -16.37 -26.19
C PHE A 98 5.55 -15.52 -26.78
N THR A 99 4.33 -15.84 -26.40
CA THR A 99 3.13 -15.06 -26.75
C THR A 99 2.48 -14.53 -25.49
N VAL A 100 2.05 -13.27 -25.49
CA VAL A 100 1.23 -12.69 -24.42
C VAL A 100 -0.21 -12.57 -24.92
N ARG A 101 -1.13 -13.23 -24.23
CA ARG A 101 -2.57 -13.20 -24.52
C ARG A 101 -3.31 -12.37 -23.50
N PRO A 102 -3.80 -11.18 -23.86
CA PRO A 102 -4.62 -10.37 -22.99
C PRO A 102 -5.99 -11.02 -22.74
N ILE A 103 -6.41 -11.09 -21.50
CA ILE A 103 -7.75 -11.56 -21.09
C ILE A 103 -8.45 -10.42 -20.39
N HIS A 104 -9.49 -9.82 -20.96
CA HIS A 104 -10.27 -8.78 -20.30
C HIS A 104 -10.94 -9.34 -19.05
N THR A 105 -10.60 -8.80 -17.89
CA THR A 105 -11.00 -9.26 -16.56
C THR A 105 -11.51 -8.11 -15.69
N PRO A 106 -12.57 -7.40 -16.12
CA PRO A 106 -13.12 -6.27 -15.41
C PRO A 106 -13.67 -6.67 -14.04
N GLY A 107 -13.64 -5.72 -13.10
CA GLY A 107 -14.21 -5.90 -11.76
C GLY A 107 -13.45 -5.14 -10.69
N HIS A 108 -12.16 -5.37 -10.53
CA HIS A 108 -11.29 -4.52 -9.73
C HIS A 108 -11.27 -3.08 -10.29
N THR A 109 -10.97 -2.96 -11.58
CA THR A 109 -11.27 -1.78 -12.39
C THR A 109 -12.05 -2.18 -13.64
N PRO A 110 -12.75 -1.27 -14.33
CA PRO A 110 -13.59 -1.61 -15.49
C PRO A 110 -12.78 -2.00 -16.72
N GLU A 111 -11.57 -1.47 -16.91
CA GLU A 111 -10.71 -1.72 -18.06
C GLU A 111 -9.76 -2.91 -17.86
N HIS A 112 -9.67 -3.45 -16.65
CA HIS A 112 -8.68 -4.44 -16.21
C HIS A 112 -8.46 -5.58 -17.21
N VAL A 113 -7.19 -5.94 -17.42
CA VAL A 113 -6.73 -7.05 -18.26
C VAL A 113 -5.77 -7.93 -17.47
N SER A 114 -5.92 -9.24 -17.54
CA SER A 114 -4.92 -10.21 -17.09
C SER A 114 -4.12 -10.69 -18.32
N TYR A 115 -2.82 -10.92 -18.16
CA TYR A 115 -1.95 -11.36 -19.25
C TYR A 115 -1.55 -12.82 -19.08
N LEU A 116 -2.01 -13.68 -19.99
CA LEU A 116 -1.64 -15.09 -20.07
C LEU A 116 -0.42 -15.25 -20.99
N VAL A 117 0.66 -15.79 -20.46
CA VAL A 117 1.87 -16.07 -21.22
C VAL A 117 1.82 -17.52 -21.73
N LEU A 118 2.10 -17.67 -23.04
CA LEU A 118 2.20 -18.96 -23.70
C LEU A 118 3.63 -19.15 -24.23
N VAL A 119 4.20 -20.32 -23.97
CA VAL A 119 5.47 -20.79 -24.54
C VAL A 119 5.17 -22.05 -25.32
N ASP A 120 5.61 -22.14 -26.57
CA ASP A 120 5.30 -23.23 -27.49
C ASP A 120 3.79 -23.55 -27.61
N GLY A 121 2.94 -22.52 -27.44
CA GLY A 121 1.49 -22.64 -27.49
C GLY A 121 0.84 -23.12 -26.17
N GLU A 122 1.64 -23.49 -25.17
CA GLU A 122 1.16 -23.93 -23.86
C GLU A 122 1.12 -22.76 -22.86
N ALA A 123 0.01 -22.63 -22.10
CA ALA A 123 -0.14 -21.62 -21.07
C ALA A 123 0.76 -21.94 -19.86
N VAL A 124 1.66 -21.02 -19.49
CA VAL A 124 2.67 -21.23 -18.45
C VAL A 124 2.51 -20.31 -17.25
N ALA A 125 2.11 -19.06 -17.45
CA ALA A 125 1.98 -18.06 -16.41
C ALA A 125 0.79 -17.12 -16.69
N LEU A 126 0.14 -16.65 -15.62
CA LEU A 126 -0.92 -15.65 -15.64
C LEU A 126 -0.54 -14.50 -14.71
N PHE A 127 -0.31 -13.33 -15.29
CA PHE A 127 -0.22 -12.08 -14.55
C PHE A 127 -1.64 -11.53 -14.39
N SER A 128 -2.22 -11.70 -13.22
CA SER A 128 -3.65 -11.48 -13.01
C SER A 128 -4.01 -10.10 -12.49
N GLY A 129 -3.01 -9.23 -12.26
CA GLY A 129 -3.26 -7.88 -11.74
C GLY A 129 -4.02 -7.88 -10.42
N GLY A 130 -5.08 -7.06 -10.37
CA GLY A 130 -6.04 -7.01 -9.27
C GLY A 130 -7.26 -7.92 -9.45
N SER A 131 -7.29 -8.83 -10.44
CA SER A 131 -8.45 -9.70 -10.66
C SER A 131 -8.45 -10.91 -9.72
N LEU A 132 -7.76 -12.00 -10.07
CA LEU A 132 -7.61 -13.18 -9.22
C LEU A 132 -6.33 -13.06 -8.40
N LEU A 133 -6.46 -13.02 -7.07
CA LEU A 133 -5.35 -12.96 -6.13
C LEU A 133 -5.12 -14.32 -5.48
N VAL A 134 -4.00 -14.47 -4.77
CA VAL A 134 -3.77 -15.68 -3.97
C VAL A 134 -4.74 -15.67 -2.78
N GLY A 135 -5.59 -16.68 -2.71
CA GLY A 135 -6.60 -16.84 -1.64
C GLY A 135 -7.76 -15.85 -1.67
N SER A 136 -7.82 -14.92 -2.65
CA SER A 136 -8.89 -13.89 -2.71
C SER A 136 -9.08 -13.35 -4.13
N ALA A 137 -9.78 -12.22 -4.25
CA ALA A 137 -9.87 -11.37 -5.43
C ALA A 137 -9.70 -9.90 -5.01
N GLY A 138 -9.31 -9.04 -5.94
CA GLY A 138 -9.21 -7.61 -5.70
C GLY A 138 -10.55 -6.97 -5.40
N ARG A 139 -10.52 -5.88 -4.63
CA ARG A 139 -11.69 -5.08 -4.25
C ARG A 139 -12.33 -4.45 -5.48
N SER A 140 -13.64 -4.27 -5.42
CA SER A 140 -14.44 -3.67 -6.48
C SER A 140 -15.09 -2.34 -6.08
N ASP A 141 -14.77 -1.81 -4.90
CA ASP A 141 -15.37 -0.61 -4.32
C ASP A 141 -14.47 0.65 -4.43
N LEU A 142 -13.22 0.52 -4.88
CA LEU A 142 -12.23 1.61 -4.91
C LEU A 142 -12.62 2.77 -5.84
N LEU A 143 -13.51 2.53 -6.81
CA LEU A 143 -14.04 3.56 -7.72
C LEU A 143 -15.40 4.13 -7.29
N GLY A 144 -15.78 3.92 -6.03
CA GLY A 144 -17.02 4.41 -5.42
C GLY A 144 -18.08 3.33 -5.23
N MET A 145 -18.84 3.46 -4.15
CA MET A 145 -19.87 2.49 -3.74
C MET A 145 -21.04 2.41 -4.73
N ASP A 146 -21.31 3.47 -5.51
CA ASP A 146 -22.31 3.49 -6.56
C ASP A 146 -22.01 2.52 -7.72
N ARG A 147 -20.74 2.18 -7.93
CA ARG A 147 -20.27 1.23 -8.94
C ARG A 147 -19.92 -0.15 -8.39
N ALA A 148 -19.76 -0.27 -7.06
CA ALA A 148 -19.20 -1.45 -6.41
C ALA A 148 -19.96 -2.75 -6.72
N GLU A 149 -21.30 -2.75 -6.70
CA GLU A 149 -22.11 -3.94 -7.00
C GLU A 149 -21.95 -4.41 -8.47
N SER A 150 -21.93 -3.46 -9.41
CA SER A 150 -21.74 -3.78 -10.83
C SER A 150 -20.33 -4.31 -11.09
N LEU A 151 -19.31 -3.68 -10.50
CA LEU A 151 -17.93 -4.12 -10.61
C LEU A 151 -17.70 -5.48 -9.93
N ALA A 152 -18.27 -5.72 -8.76
CA ALA A 152 -18.19 -7.04 -8.10
C ALA A 152 -18.86 -8.15 -8.93
N THR A 153 -19.96 -7.83 -9.64
CA THR A 153 -20.58 -8.77 -10.57
C THR A 153 -19.65 -9.12 -11.74
N LEU A 154 -18.96 -8.14 -12.31
CA LEU A 154 -17.95 -8.34 -13.35
C LEU A 154 -16.73 -9.10 -12.80
N GLN A 155 -16.30 -8.80 -11.57
CA GLN A 155 -15.21 -9.50 -10.89
C GLN A 155 -15.50 -10.99 -10.75
N TYR A 156 -16.72 -11.37 -10.35
CA TYR A 156 -17.15 -12.77 -10.29
C TYR A 156 -16.99 -13.46 -11.66
N GLN A 157 -17.44 -12.82 -12.75
CA GLN A 157 -17.30 -13.38 -14.10
C GLN A 157 -15.82 -13.54 -14.51
N SER A 158 -15.00 -12.57 -14.14
CA SER A 158 -13.57 -12.54 -14.43
C SER A 158 -12.83 -13.65 -13.69
N VAL A 159 -12.99 -13.77 -12.38
CA VAL A 159 -12.34 -14.83 -11.59
C VAL A 159 -12.82 -16.23 -11.99
N THR A 160 -14.12 -16.39 -12.33
CA THR A 160 -14.65 -17.65 -12.85
C THR A 160 -13.98 -18.03 -14.18
N ARG A 161 -13.78 -17.07 -15.09
CA ARG A 161 -13.08 -17.26 -16.37
C ARG A 161 -11.62 -17.66 -16.13
N LEU A 162 -10.90 -16.96 -15.27
CA LEU A 162 -9.50 -17.28 -14.95
C LEU A 162 -9.38 -18.63 -14.24
N GLY A 163 -10.30 -18.95 -13.34
CA GLY A 163 -10.40 -20.27 -12.72
C GLY A 163 -10.64 -21.42 -13.69
N ALA A 164 -11.10 -21.17 -14.92
CA ALA A 164 -11.26 -22.21 -15.94
C ALA A 164 -9.95 -22.58 -16.68
N LEU A 165 -8.88 -21.80 -16.50
CA LEU A 165 -7.55 -22.08 -17.09
C LEU A 165 -6.97 -23.42 -16.58
N PRO A 166 -5.99 -24.00 -17.31
CA PRO A 166 -5.31 -25.22 -16.86
C PRO A 166 -4.68 -25.06 -15.48
N GLY A 167 -4.79 -26.08 -14.64
CA GLY A 167 -4.39 -26.03 -13.24
C GLY A 167 -2.89 -25.86 -12.99
N ASN A 168 -2.06 -26.17 -13.98
CA ASN A 168 -0.60 -26.00 -13.94
C ASN A 168 -0.12 -24.59 -14.28
N VAL A 169 -1.00 -23.69 -14.73
CA VAL A 169 -0.64 -22.29 -15.00
C VAL A 169 -0.29 -21.62 -13.68
N ALA A 170 0.89 -21.03 -13.62
CA ALA A 170 1.35 -20.25 -12.47
C ALA A 170 0.61 -18.92 -12.39
N LEU A 171 0.24 -18.50 -11.19
CA LEU A 171 -0.52 -17.27 -10.92
C LEU A 171 0.39 -16.23 -10.25
N TYR A 172 0.43 -15.04 -10.82
CA TYR A 172 1.21 -13.89 -10.39
C TYR A 172 0.32 -12.63 -10.30
N PRO A 173 -0.31 -12.38 -9.15
CA PRO A 173 -1.13 -11.17 -8.94
C PRO A 173 -0.26 -9.96 -8.60
N THR A 174 -0.71 -8.76 -8.94
CA THR A 174 -0.02 -7.52 -8.56
C THR A 174 -0.21 -7.21 -7.09
N HIS A 175 -1.42 -7.38 -6.56
CA HIS A 175 -1.73 -7.09 -5.16
C HIS A 175 -1.58 -8.33 -4.27
N GLY A 176 -0.88 -8.16 -3.15
CA GLY A 176 -0.59 -9.21 -2.18
C GLY A 176 -0.79 -8.77 -0.74
N ALA A 177 -0.10 -9.45 0.19
CA ALA A 177 -0.16 -9.13 1.61
C ALA A 177 0.29 -7.68 1.87
N GLY A 178 -0.52 -6.93 2.61
CA GLY A 178 -0.25 -5.52 2.92
C GLY A 178 -0.90 -4.52 1.99
N SER A 179 -1.35 -4.91 0.79
CA SER A 179 -2.07 -4.02 -0.11
C SER A 179 -3.50 -3.77 0.37
N PHE A 180 -3.93 -2.51 0.36
CA PHE A 180 -5.33 -2.13 0.64
C PHE A 180 -6.28 -2.45 -0.54
N CYS A 181 -5.75 -2.91 -1.67
CA CYS A 181 -6.53 -3.39 -2.81
C CYS A 181 -7.05 -4.83 -2.63
N THR A 182 -6.67 -5.51 -1.54
CA THR A 182 -7.11 -6.87 -1.21
C THR A 182 -7.62 -6.98 0.22
N SER A 183 -8.46 -7.97 0.47
CA SER A 183 -8.86 -8.40 1.81
C SER A 183 -8.08 -9.64 2.28
N SER A 184 -7.11 -10.11 1.49
CA SER A 184 -6.32 -11.32 1.78
C SER A 184 -5.08 -11.03 2.60
N VAL A 185 -4.77 -11.96 3.50
CA VAL A 185 -3.50 -12.04 4.24
C VAL A 185 -2.60 -13.18 3.73
N ALA A 186 -2.68 -13.51 2.43
CA ALA A 186 -1.87 -14.59 1.87
C ALA A 186 -0.38 -14.27 1.99
N GLU A 187 0.38 -15.17 2.61
CA GLU A 187 1.82 -15.01 2.86
C GLU A 187 2.70 -15.21 1.61
N THR A 188 2.13 -15.73 0.52
CA THR A 188 2.86 -16.05 -0.72
C THR A 188 2.49 -15.10 -1.86
N ALA A 189 3.51 -14.61 -2.56
CA ALA A 189 3.31 -13.70 -3.71
C ALA A 189 2.83 -14.40 -4.99
N SER A 190 2.80 -15.74 -5.03
CA SER A 190 2.40 -16.51 -6.21
C SER A 190 1.73 -17.84 -5.85
N SER A 191 1.00 -18.41 -6.80
CA SER A 191 0.26 -19.66 -6.64
C SER A 191 0.16 -20.40 -7.99
N THR A 192 -0.79 -21.28 -8.13
CA THR A 192 -1.23 -21.87 -9.41
C THR A 192 -2.74 -21.86 -9.51
N ILE A 193 -3.27 -21.82 -10.73
CA ILE A 193 -4.73 -21.91 -10.94
C ILE A 193 -5.31 -23.16 -10.28
N GLY A 194 -4.58 -24.27 -10.28
CA GLY A 194 -5.01 -25.50 -9.62
C GLY A 194 -5.08 -25.40 -8.09
N ASN A 195 -4.18 -24.66 -7.46
CA ASN A 195 -4.22 -24.39 -6.03
C ASN A 195 -5.43 -23.50 -5.70
N GLU A 196 -5.58 -22.40 -6.44
CA GLU A 196 -6.69 -21.46 -6.22
C GLU A 196 -8.06 -22.15 -6.38
N LYS A 197 -8.21 -23.04 -7.36
CA LYS A 197 -9.44 -23.85 -7.49
C LYS A 197 -9.79 -24.67 -6.25
N ARG A 198 -8.79 -25.07 -5.47
CA ARG A 198 -9.00 -25.90 -4.27
C ARG A 198 -9.19 -25.10 -3.00
N SER A 199 -8.51 -23.97 -2.88
CA SER A 199 -8.38 -23.25 -1.61
C SER A 199 -8.95 -21.83 -1.61
N ASN A 200 -9.08 -21.20 -2.79
CA ASN A 200 -9.55 -19.83 -2.86
C ASN A 200 -11.08 -19.74 -2.70
N PRO A 201 -11.60 -19.14 -1.62
CA PRO A 201 -13.04 -19.06 -1.36
C PRO A 201 -13.81 -18.30 -2.45
N VAL A 202 -13.17 -17.34 -3.17
CA VAL A 202 -13.85 -16.59 -4.22
C VAL A 202 -14.24 -17.45 -5.42
N LEU A 203 -13.50 -18.53 -5.69
CA LEU A 203 -13.82 -19.50 -6.74
C LEU A 203 -14.87 -20.54 -6.33
N ALA A 204 -15.22 -20.61 -5.04
CA ALA A 204 -16.22 -21.51 -4.52
C ALA A 204 -17.66 -20.96 -4.59
N HIS A 205 -17.85 -19.69 -4.94
CA HIS A 205 -19.19 -19.09 -5.02
C HIS A 205 -20.01 -19.68 -6.17
N PRO A 206 -21.20 -20.19 -5.91
CA PRO A 206 -22.03 -20.79 -6.94
C PRO A 206 -22.72 -19.76 -7.84
N THR A 207 -22.83 -18.51 -7.40
CA THR A 207 -23.52 -17.42 -8.12
C THR A 207 -22.85 -16.08 -7.91
N ALA A 208 -23.04 -15.16 -8.87
CA ALA A 208 -22.61 -13.78 -8.73
C ALA A 208 -23.19 -13.10 -7.50
N ALA A 209 -24.46 -13.35 -7.18
CA ALA A 209 -25.12 -12.74 -6.01
C ALA A 209 -24.45 -13.13 -4.68
N SER A 210 -24.06 -14.41 -4.51
CA SER A 210 -23.34 -14.84 -3.31
C SER A 210 -21.93 -14.25 -3.22
N PHE A 211 -21.24 -14.10 -4.35
CA PHE A 211 -19.93 -13.44 -4.41
C PHE A 211 -20.04 -11.96 -4.05
N VAL A 212 -20.96 -11.22 -4.69
CA VAL A 212 -21.18 -9.79 -4.45
C VAL A 212 -21.50 -9.51 -2.98
N ALA A 213 -22.39 -10.30 -2.39
CA ALA A 213 -22.75 -10.15 -0.98
C ALA A 213 -21.53 -10.29 -0.05
N GLN A 214 -20.64 -11.24 -0.32
CA GLN A 214 -19.40 -11.39 0.46
C GLN A 214 -18.38 -10.27 0.13
N ALA A 215 -18.14 -9.98 -1.14
CA ALA A 215 -17.13 -9.02 -1.57
C ALA A 215 -17.37 -7.60 -1.05
N LEU A 216 -18.64 -7.24 -0.80
CA LEU A 216 -19.03 -5.91 -0.30
C LEU A 216 -19.34 -5.90 1.21
N THR A 217 -19.00 -6.98 1.93
CA THR A 217 -19.19 -7.07 3.39
C THR A 217 -17.86 -6.88 4.09
N GLY A 218 -17.83 -6.06 5.17
CA GLY A 218 -16.63 -5.85 5.98
C GLY A 218 -15.50 -5.13 5.25
N LEU A 219 -15.84 -4.27 4.28
CA LEU A 219 -14.86 -3.47 3.55
C LEU A 219 -14.06 -2.59 4.50
N GLN A 220 -12.74 -2.72 4.44
CA GLN A 220 -11.82 -1.89 5.19
C GLN A 220 -11.63 -0.54 4.51
N PRO A 221 -11.40 0.55 5.28
CA PRO A 221 -11.03 1.83 4.71
C PRO A 221 -9.73 1.71 3.89
N TYR A 222 -9.53 2.64 2.98
CA TYR A 222 -8.31 2.78 2.17
C TYR A 222 -7.86 4.25 2.15
N PRO A 223 -6.57 4.53 1.85
CA PRO A 223 -6.01 5.89 1.90
C PRO A 223 -6.70 6.86 0.94
N ASP A 224 -6.85 8.12 1.36
CA ASP A 224 -7.46 9.18 0.55
C ASP A 224 -6.71 9.41 -0.78
N TYR A 225 -5.39 9.21 -0.81
CA TYR A 225 -4.58 9.41 -2.02
C TYR A 225 -4.98 8.48 -3.19
N TYR A 226 -5.66 7.36 -2.91
CA TYR A 226 -6.15 6.46 -3.97
C TYR A 226 -7.02 7.17 -5.00
N ALA A 227 -7.76 8.19 -4.59
CA ALA A 227 -8.58 8.99 -5.50
C ALA A 227 -7.76 9.76 -6.56
N HIS A 228 -6.46 9.94 -6.34
CA HIS A 228 -5.56 10.70 -7.21
C HIS A 228 -4.77 9.81 -8.18
N MET A 229 -4.51 8.55 -7.82
CA MET A 229 -3.65 7.68 -8.62
C MET A 229 -4.21 7.34 -9.99
N GLY A 230 -5.49 6.93 -10.06
CA GLY A 230 -6.14 6.65 -11.33
C GLY A 230 -6.09 7.83 -12.32
N PRO A 231 -6.47 9.05 -11.93
CA PRO A 231 -6.31 10.26 -12.74
C PRO A 231 -4.87 10.55 -13.20
N ILE A 232 -3.87 10.36 -12.32
CA ILE A 232 -2.45 10.54 -12.66
C ILE A 232 -2.00 9.50 -13.69
N ASN A 233 -2.32 8.24 -13.46
CA ASN A 233 -1.98 7.15 -14.36
C ASN A 233 -2.69 7.26 -15.71
N LEU A 234 -3.92 7.80 -15.73
CA LEU A 234 -4.66 8.08 -16.96
C LEU A 234 -4.05 9.21 -17.79
N ALA A 235 -3.60 10.29 -17.11
CA ALA A 235 -3.06 11.47 -17.78
C ALA A 235 -1.65 11.24 -18.35
N GLY A 236 -0.91 10.27 -17.83
CA GLY A 236 0.49 9.98 -18.14
C GLY A 236 1.40 10.45 -17.00
N PRO A 237 1.75 9.53 -16.08
CA PRO A 237 2.57 9.90 -14.93
C PRO A 237 3.93 10.45 -15.35
N GLU A 238 4.38 11.47 -14.62
CA GLU A 238 5.73 12.01 -14.77
C GLU A 238 6.76 11.03 -14.20
N PRO A 239 8.00 11.04 -14.69
CA PRO A 239 9.11 10.27 -14.12
C PRO A 239 9.28 10.53 -12.62
N MET A 240 10.09 9.70 -11.95
CA MET A 240 10.51 9.96 -10.57
C MET A 240 11.04 11.37 -10.42
N PRO A 241 10.64 12.12 -9.35
CA PRO A 241 11.28 13.39 -9.04
C PRO A 241 12.78 13.20 -8.73
N SER A 242 13.53 14.31 -8.74
CA SER A 242 14.96 14.27 -8.40
C SER A 242 15.14 13.81 -6.94
N ASP A 243 16.10 12.92 -6.70
CA ASP A 243 16.42 12.39 -5.37
C ASP A 243 17.04 13.43 -4.41
N SER A 244 17.46 14.59 -4.92
CA SER A 244 18.13 15.60 -4.10
C SER A 244 17.12 16.52 -3.42
N VAL A 245 16.81 16.21 -2.16
CA VAL A 245 16.05 17.11 -1.28
C VAL A 245 17.05 18.03 -0.55
N PRO A 246 16.85 19.37 -0.56
CA PRO A 246 17.78 20.29 0.08
C PRO A 246 17.72 20.16 1.61
N LEU A 247 18.88 20.28 2.26
CA LEU A 247 18.93 20.54 3.70
C LEU A 247 18.48 21.98 3.92
N ILE A 248 17.58 22.18 4.88
CA ILE A 248 17.01 23.49 5.23
C ILE A 248 17.14 23.79 6.72
N ALA A 249 17.08 25.07 7.08
CA ALA A 249 16.98 25.51 8.46
C ALA A 249 15.49 25.68 8.89
N ASP A 250 15.25 25.84 10.19
CA ASP A 250 13.89 25.93 10.74
C ASP A 250 13.09 27.13 10.21
N ASP A 251 13.75 28.26 10.00
CA ASP A 251 13.14 29.46 9.44
C ASP A 251 12.86 29.37 7.94
N GLU A 252 13.34 28.32 7.28
CA GLU A 252 13.07 28.01 5.88
C GLU A 252 11.89 27.05 5.69
N ILE A 253 11.30 26.51 6.78
CA ILE A 253 10.11 25.65 6.69
C ILE A 253 8.94 26.47 6.13
N PRO A 254 8.36 26.09 4.96
CA PRO A 254 7.19 26.79 4.43
C PRO A 254 6.01 26.70 5.42
N GLY A 255 5.29 27.82 5.63
CA GLY A 255 4.21 27.89 6.60
C GLY A 255 3.01 26.97 6.35
N ASN A 256 2.92 26.39 5.16
CA ASN A 256 1.92 25.39 4.78
C ASN A 256 2.53 23.99 4.61
N ALA A 257 3.78 23.77 4.99
CA ALA A 257 4.39 22.44 4.87
C ALA A 257 3.97 21.53 6.03
N HIS A 258 3.79 20.26 5.72
CA HIS A 258 3.64 19.19 6.69
C HIS A 258 5.02 18.67 7.08
N VAL A 259 5.33 18.75 8.37
CA VAL A 259 6.60 18.22 8.91
C VAL A 259 6.42 16.75 9.23
N VAL A 260 7.19 15.90 8.60
CA VAL A 260 7.20 14.44 8.79
C VAL A 260 8.52 14.03 9.43
N ASP A 261 8.44 13.58 10.66
CA ASP A 261 9.60 13.08 11.39
C ASP A 261 9.75 11.59 11.13
N ILE A 262 10.78 11.24 10.36
CA ILE A 262 11.08 9.87 9.95
C ILE A 262 12.11 9.19 10.86
N ARG A 263 12.55 9.87 11.93
CA ARG A 263 13.49 9.30 12.90
C ARG A 263 12.89 8.11 13.65
N PRO A 264 13.73 7.27 14.26
CA PRO A 264 13.28 6.19 15.12
C PRO A 264 12.30 6.69 16.19
N GLN A 265 11.30 5.87 16.53
CA GLN A 265 10.26 6.21 17.51
C GLN A 265 10.84 6.75 18.83
N ALA A 266 11.97 6.20 19.27
CA ALA A 266 12.62 6.65 20.52
C ALA A 266 13.13 8.11 20.43
N ASP A 267 13.67 8.50 19.27
CA ASP A 267 14.17 9.86 19.04
C ASP A 267 13.02 10.85 18.91
N TYR A 268 11.94 10.47 18.21
CA TYR A 268 10.72 11.25 18.11
C TYR A 268 10.09 11.45 19.50
N ALA A 269 10.04 10.41 20.32
CA ALA A 269 9.49 10.48 21.68
C ALA A 269 10.33 11.37 22.61
N ALA A 270 11.66 11.33 22.48
CA ALA A 270 12.58 12.15 23.28
C ALA A 270 12.47 13.67 22.96
N GLY A 271 12.14 14.02 21.72
CA GLY A 271 11.94 15.39 21.31
C GLY A 271 11.57 15.52 19.84
N HIS A 272 10.45 16.22 19.55
CA HIS A 272 9.98 16.45 18.18
C HIS A 272 9.38 17.84 18.01
N LEU A 273 9.26 18.31 16.78
CA LEU A 273 8.60 19.58 16.49
C LEU A 273 7.09 19.46 16.79
N PRO A 274 6.53 20.38 17.60
CA PRO A 274 5.09 20.36 17.88
C PRO A 274 4.26 20.34 16.60
N GLY A 275 3.32 19.38 16.51
CA GLY A 275 2.46 19.21 15.33
C GLY A 275 3.08 18.45 14.16
N SER A 276 4.32 17.96 14.27
CA SER A 276 4.89 17.04 13.25
C SER A 276 4.20 15.66 13.26
N TYR A 277 4.30 14.94 12.17
CA TYR A 277 3.84 13.57 12.06
C TYR A 277 5.01 12.63 12.37
N GLY A 278 4.90 11.80 13.41
CA GLY A 278 5.87 10.77 13.71
C GLY A 278 5.61 9.55 12.81
N LEU A 279 6.40 9.41 11.76
CA LEU A 279 6.31 8.34 10.75
C LEU A 279 7.71 7.74 10.56
N GLU A 280 8.17 6.95 11.53
CA GLU A 280 9.48 6.29 11.45
C GLU A 280 9.70 5.63 10.06
N LEU A 281 10.90 5.80 9.51
CA LEU A 281 11.25 5.25 8.21
C LEU A 281 11.30 3.73 8.27
N GLU A 282 10.19 3.13 7.97
CA GLU A 282 9.99 1.70 7.74
C GLU A 282 9.28 1.51 6.39
N ASP A 283 9.07 0.26 5.98
CA ASP A 283 8.46 -0.08 4.69
C ASP A 283 7.13 0.63 4.40
N GLN A 284 6.35 0.94 5.44
CA GLN A 284 5.01 1.54 5.31
C GLN A 284 4.97 3.06 5.52
N MET A 285 6.10 3.74 5.71
CA MET A 285 6.14 5.18 6.01
C MET A 285 5.40 6.00 4.96
N GLY A 286 5.69 5.77 3.67
CA GLY A 286 5.03 6.49 2.58
C GLY A 286 3.52 6.29 2.55
N VAL A 287 3.04 5.05 2.71
CA VAL A 287 1.61 4.74 2.75
C VAL A 287 0.90 5.42 3.92
N TRP A 288 1.52 5.45 5.12
CA TRP A 288 0.95 6.17 6.25
C TRP A 288 0.99 7.69 6.06
N ALA A 289 2.01 8.22 5.38
CA ALA A 289 1.97 9.62 4.94
C ALA A 289 0.75 9.88 4.06
N GLY A 290 0.46 8.98 3.12
CA GLY A 290 -0.73 9.05 2.26
C GLY A 290 -2.08 8.94 3.00
N TRP A 291 -2.12 8.28 4.16
CA TRP A 291 -3.29 8.27 5.05
C TRP A 291 -3.51 9.58 5.81
N LEU A 292 -2.42 10.26 6.19
CA LEU A 292 -2.46 11.31 7.19
C LEU A 292 -2.28 12.72 6.62
N ILE A 293 -1.58 12.85 5.50
CA ILE A 293 -1.22 14.13 4.90
C ILE A 293 -2.12 14.39 3.69
N PRO A 294 -2.69 15.59 3.55
CA PRO A 294 -3.44 15.95 2.35
C PRO A 294 -2.57 15.85 1.09
N PHE A 295 -3.17 15.36 0.00
CA PHE A 295 -2.46 15.18 -1.27
C PHE A 295 -2.00 16.52 -1.85
N ASP A 296 -0.82 16.51 -2.53
CA ASP A 296 -0.21 17.69 -3.20
C ASP A 296 0.21 18.85 -2.26
N GLU A 297 0.28 18.62 -0.94
CA GLU A 297 0.82 19.59 0.01
C GLU A 297 2.36 19.39 0.17
N PRO A 298 3.11 20.48 0.46
CA PRO A 298 4.56 20.37 0.65
C PRO A 298 4.90 19.61 1.93
N ILE A 299 5.93 18.76 1.84
CA ILE A 299 6.45 17.95 2.94
C ILE A 299 7.88 18.41 3.26
N VAL A 300 8.16 18.58 4.55
CA VAL A 300 9.52 18.72 5.10
C VAL A 300 9.80 17.48 5.95
N LEU A 301 10.90 16.79 5.68
CA LEU A 301 11.32 15.63 6.46
C LEU A 301 12.18 16.07 7.65
N VAL A 302 12.07 15.37 8.77
CA VAL A 302 13.04 15.41 9.87
C VAL A 302 13.70 14.04 9.94
N ALA A 303 15.02 14.00 9.88
CA ALA A 303 15.79 12.76 9.82
C ALA A 303 17.07 12.86 10.67
N ASN A 304 17.58 11.72 11.13
CA ASN A 304 18.95 11.63 11.61
C ASN A 304 19.92 11.69 10.42
N ALA A 305 21.15 12.17 10.64
CA ALA A 305 22.14 12.39 9.58
C ALA A 305 22.54 11.11 8.80
N ASP A 306 22.32 9.95 9.38
CA ASP A 306 22.64 8.62 8.83
C ASP A 306 21.42 7.90 8.23
N GLN A 307 20.22 8.51 8.26
CA GLN A 307 19.03 7.90 7.68
C GLN A 307 18.97 8.02 6.16
N ASP A 308 18.34 7.05 5.52
CA ASP A 308 18.15 6.97 4.08
C ASP A 308 17.01 7.89 3.61
N ILE A 309 17.35 9.17 3.40
CA ILE A 309 16.40 10.18 2.90
C ILE A 309 15.91 9.83 1.48
N ALA A 310 16.75 9.19 0.68
CA ALA A 310 16.38 8.79 -0.68
C ALA A 310 15.26 7.74 -0.64
N GLU A 311 15.34 6.72 0.23
CA GLU A 311 14.26 5.74 0.41
C GLU A 311 12.96 6.41 0.88
N ALA A 312 13.02 7.34 1.83
CA ALA A 312 11.83 8.10 2.27
C ALA A 312 11.18 8.85 1.10
N THR A 313 12.00 9.50 0.26
CA THR A 313 11.53 10.24 -0.93
C THR A 313 10.93 9.29 -1.96
N VAL A 314 11.55 8.14 -2.18
CA VAL A 314 11.06 7.10 -3.10
C VAL A 314 9.69 6.58 -2.66
N GLN A 315 9.51 6.27 -1.37
CA GLN A 315 8.22 5.81 -0.84
C GLN A 315 7.11 6.86 -1.05
N LEU A 316 7.40 8.12 -0.79
CA LEU A 316 6.46 9.22 -1.03
C LEU A 316 6.14 9.38 -2.52
N ALA A 317 7.16 9.35 -3.38
CA ALA A 317 6.97 9.51 -4.82
C ALA A 317 6.22 8.34 -5.48
N ARG A 318 6.34 7.10 -4.97
CA ARG A 318 5.54 5.96 -5.43
C ARG A 318 4.04 6.23 -5.35
N ILE A 319 3.61 7.01 -4.36
CA ILE A 319 2.21 7.38 -4.14
C ILE A 319 1.89 8.83 -4.55
N GLY A 320 2.75 9.45 -5.35
CA GLY A 320 2.52 10.76 -5.96
C GLY A 320 2.76 11.98 -5.05
N TYR A 321 3.41 11.81 -3.89
CA TYR A 321 3.79 12.91 -3.01
C TYR A 321 5.15 13.48 -3.45
N ASP A 322 5.16 14.25 -4.53
CA ASP A 322 6.37 14.73 -5.20
C ASP A 322 6.96 16.00 -4.58
N ARG A 323 6.28 16.59 -3.59
CA ARG A 323 6.64 17.90 -3.03
C ARG A 323 7.39 17.78 -1.71
N VAL A 324 8.45 16.96 -1.66
CA VAL A 324 9.40 16.97 -0.55
C VAL A 324 10.34 18.16 -0.74
N VAL A 325 10.13 19.23 0.03
CA VAL A 325 10.74 20.54 -0.21
C VAL A 325 11.95 20.83 0.67
N GLY A 326 12.23 19.99 1.65
CA GLY A 326 13.40 20.15 2.52
C GLY A 326 13.56 19.02 3.53
N VAL A 327 14.75 18.92 4.09
CA VAL A 327 15.11 18.01 5.19
C VAL A 327 15.80 18.77 6.29
N LEU A 328 15.43 18.49 7.53
CA LEU A 328 16.05 18.95 8.76
C LEU A 328 16.82 17.78 9.39
N THR A 329 18.12 17.95 9.67
CA THR A 329 18.96 16.88 10.22
C THR A 329 19.60 17.20 11.58
N ASP A 330 19.73 18.46 11.95
CA ASP A 330 20.36 18.86 13.22
C ASP A 330 19.30 19.08 14.30
N PHE A 331 18.95 17.99 15.01
CA PHE A 331 17.78 18.01 15.91
C PHE A 331 18.14 18.01 17.40
N GLU A 332 19.38 17.67 17.80
CA GLU A 332 19.75 17.37 19.18
C GLU A 332 19.81 18.58 20.14
N GLU A 333 19.93 19.81 19.65
CA GLU A 333 20.09 21.02 20.49
C GLU A 333 18.99 22.06 20.30
N ARG A 334 17.75 21.64 19.98
CA ARG A 334 16.65 22.59 19.72
C ARG A 334 15.84 22.88 20.98
N ASP A 335 15.49 24.16 21.15
CA ASP A 335 14.53 24.59 22.15
C ASP A 335 13.06 24.40 21.67
N GLY A 336 12.14 24.20 22.61
CA GLY A 336 10.70 24.19 22.33
C GLY A 336 10.19 22.90 21.71
N LEU A 337 10.93 21.81 21.79
CA LEU A 337 10.47 20.48 21.37
C LEU A 337 9.39 19.96 22.31
N ALA A 338 8.40 19.27 21.73
CA ALA A 338 7.47 18.43 22.46
C ALA A 338 8.08 17.05 22.70
N ALA A 339 7.59 16.33 23.70
CA ALA A 339 8.04 14.98 24.03
C ALA A 339 6.89 14.17 24.63
N TYR A 340 6.95 12.85 24.46
CA TYR A 340 5.99 11.95 25.10
C TYR A 340 6.70 10.72 25.71
N ARG A 341 5.95 9.98 26.54
CA ARG A 341 6.50 8.81 27.21
C ARG A 341 6.27 7.53 26.40
N LEU A 342 7.32 6.71 26.25
CA LEU A 342 7.20 5.33 25.81
C LEU A 342 6.94 4.43 27.02
N ALA A 343 6.10 3.42 26.85
CA ALA A 343 5.79 2.43 27.87
C ALA A 343 5.76 1.03 27.24
N SER A 344 6.16 0.04 28.02
CA SER A 344 6.09 -1.36 27.62
C SER A 344 4.68 -1.94 27.80
N ILE A 345 4.45 -3.12 27.21
CA ILE A 345 3.24 -3.92 27.47
C ILE A 345 3.06 -4.21 28.96
N ASP A 346 4.17 -4.51 29.67
CA ASP A 346 4.11 -4.80 31.11
C ASP A 346 3.75 -3.58 31.94
N ASP A 347 4.18 -2.37 31.54
CA ASP A 347 3.76 -1.13 32.18
C ASP A 347 2.25 -0.94 32.06
N LEU A 348 1.66 -1.15 30.87
CA LEU A 348 0.23 -1.05 30.68
C LEU A 348 -0.54 -2.14 31.46
N LYS A 349 -0.05 -3.39 31.46
CA LYS A 349 -0.64 -4.45 32.27
C LYS A 349 -0.63 -4.13 33.76
N ASN A 350 0.45 -3.52 34.27
CA ASN A 350 0.55 -3.08 35.65
C ASN A 350 -0.46 -1.96 35.95
N GLU A 351 -0.59 -0.99 35.05
CA GLU A 351 -1.55 0.11 35.20
C GLU A 351 -3.00 -0.40 35.19
N LEU A 352 -3.33 -1.36 34.33
CA LEU A 352 -4.65 -2.01 34.31
C LEU A 352 -4.97 -2.80 35.57
N ARG A 353 -3.98 -3.33 36.27
CA ARG A 353 -4.18 -4.05 37.55
C ARG A 353 -4.39 -3.12 38.73
N THR A 354 -3.76 -1.95 38.72
CA THR A 354 -3.72 -1.03 39.85
C THR A 354 -4.62 0.19 39.71
N GLY A 355 -5.05 0.49 38.49
CA GLY A 355 -5.82 1.67 38.17
C GLY A 355 -6.84 1.44 37.06
N SER A 356 -7.29 2.54 36.47
CA SER A 356 -8.21 2.56 35.32
C SER A 356 -7.66 3.56 34.29
N PRO A 357 -6.61 3.18 33.54
CA PRO A 357 -6.00 4.08 32.56
C PRO A 357 -6.99 4.47 31.46
N GLN A 358 -6.83 5.67 30.92
CA GLN A 358 -7.47 6.04 29.66
C GLN A 358 -6.67 5.39 28.53
N ILE A 359 -7.27 4.45 27.81
CA ILE A 359 -6.62 3.74 26.71
C ILE A 359 -7.28 4.17 25.41
N LEU A 360 -6.49 4.60 24.44
CA LEU A 360 -6.90 4.85 23.06
C LEU A 360 -6.34 3.76 22.15
N ASP A 361 -7.23 2.93 21.65
CA ASP A 361 -6.92 1.90 20.63
C ASP A 361 -7.08 2.51 19.24
N VAL A 362 -5.96 2.66 18.54
CA VAL A 362 -5.89 3.34 17.23
C VAL A 362 -5.86 2.39 16.03
N ARG A 363 -6.22 1.12 16.25
CA ARG A 363 -6.31 0.11 15.18
C ARG A 363 -7.51 0.37 14.26
N ALA A 364 -7.60 -0.41 13.18
CA ALA A 364 -8.75 -0.37 12.28
C ALA A 364 -10.02 -0.98 12.95
N PRO A 365 -11.24 -0.61 12.48
CA PRO A 365 -12.50 -1.11 13.07
C PRO A 365 -12.60 -2.63 13.15
N ALA A 366 -12.13 -3.36 12.15
CA ALA A 366 -12.15 -4.83 12.15
C ALA A 366 -11.31 -5.44 13.29
N ASP A 367 -10.18 -4.80 13.63
CA ASP A 367 -9.34 -5.26 14.74
C ASP A 367 -10.07 -5.18 16.09
N TRP A 368 -10.97 -4.20 16.26
CA TRP A 368 -11.75 -4.05 17.50
C TRP A 368 -12.86 -5.08 17.62
N GLU A 369 -13.46 -5.49 16.49
CA GLU A 369 -14.49 -6.53 16.45
C GLU A 369 -13.90 -7.90 16.82
N GLU A 370 -12.64 -8.14 16.44
CA GLU A 370 -11.94 -9.39 16.75
C GLU A 370 -11.54 -9.44 18.23
N ILE A 371 -10.82 -8.41 18.72
CA ILE A 371 -10.37 -8.33 20.10
C ILE A 371 -10.16 -6.88 20.52
N SER A 372 -10.57 -6.51 21.75
CA SER A 372 -10.38 -5.16 22.28
C SER A 372 -10.16 -5.16 23.79
N ILE A 373 -9.45 -4.16 24.33
CA ILE A 373 -9.29 -3.96 25.75
C ILE A 373 -10.60 -3.38 26.30
N PRO A 374 -11.25 -4.02 27.31
CA PRO A 374 -12.51 -3.53 27.86
C PRO A 374 -12.40 -2.10 28.38
N GLY A 375 -13.28 -1.22 27.91
CA GLY A 375 -13.33 0.19 28.32
C GLY A 375 -12.33 1.10 27.62
N SER A 376 -11.57 0.62 26.63
CA SER A 376 -10.76 1.49 25.79
C SER A 376 -11.63 2.36 24.87
N PHE A 377 -11.17 3.58 24.62
CA PHE A 377 -11.63 4.40 23.52
C PHE A 377 -11.12 3.81 22.22
N GLN A 378 -11.94 3.80 21.19
CA GLN A 378 -11.61 3.25 19.88
C GLN A 378 -11.73 4.35 18.84
N ARG A 379 -10.61 4.68 18.18
CA ARG A 379 -10.60 5.63 17.08
C ARG A 379 -9.47 5.28 16.13
N TYR A 380 -9.80 4.98 14.88
CA TYR A 380 -8.79 4.68 13.88
C TYR A 380 -7.86 5.87 13.63
N VAL A 381 -6.54 5.64 13.51
CA VAL A 381 -5.55 6.72 13.39
C VAL A 381 -5.95 7.79 12.38
N PRO A 382 -6.35 7.49 11.13
CA PRO A 382 -6.74 8.50 10.15
C PRO A 382 -7.94 9.35 10.58
N ASP A 383 -8.86 8.80 11.38
CA ASP A 383 -10.06 9.50 11.84
C ASP A 383 -9.77 10.52 12.94
N LEU A 384 -8.60 10.43 13.59
CA LEU A 384 -8.15 11.42 14.57
C LEU A 384 -7.92 12.81 13.97
N ARG A 385 -7.77 12.90 12.64
CA ARG A 385 -7.72 14.18 11.91
C ARG A 385 -9.00 15.01 12.10
N ALA A 386 -10.14 14.36 12.22
CA ALA A 386 -11.43 15.02 12.35
C ALA A 386 -11.72 15.40 13.79
N GLU A 387 -11.55 14.47 14.72
CA GLU A 387 -11.85 14.69 16.15
C GLU A 387 -11.22 13.58 17.01
N LEU A 388 -10.91 13.92 18.25
CA LEU A 388 -10.59 12.95 19.30
C LEU A 388 -11.87 12.26 19.82
N PRO A 389 -11.78 11.05 20.40
CA PRO A 389 -12.92 10.43 21.06
C PRO A 389 -13.51 11.32 22.17
N GLU A 390 -14.84 11.40 22.23
CA GLU A 390 -15.53 12.08 23.31
C GLU A 390 -15.25 11.39 24.65
N GLY A 391 -15.05 12.18 25.72
CA GLY A 391 -14.90 11.67 27.09
C GLY A 391 -13.46 11.42 27.52
N LEU A 392 -12.47 11.75 26.69
CA LEU A 392 -11.07 11.81 27.14
C LEU A 392 -10.92 12.95 28.18
N ASP A 393 -10.35 12.63 29.34
CA ASP A 393 -10.07 13.56 30.41
C ASP A 393 -8.68 14.21 30.19
N PRO A 394 -8.60 15.54 29.98
CA PRO A 394 -7.33 16.20 29.69
C PRO A 394 -6.36 16.22 30.91
N ASP A 395 -6.87 16.04 32.13
CA ASP A 395 -6.04 15.99 33.34
C ASP A 395 -5.40 14.60 33.58
N ARG A 396 -5.62 13.65 32.70
CA ARG A 396 -5.11 12.28 32.80
C ARG A 396 -4.37 11.86 31.50
N PRO A 397 -3.21 11.22 31.62
CA PRO A 397 -2.49 10.75 30.42
C PRO A 397 -3.31 9.71 29.63
N VAL A 398 -3.18 9.74 28.30
CA VAL A 398 -3.82 8.80 27.38
C VAL A 398 -2.80 7.75 26.95
N TRP A 399 -3.06 6.49 27.28
CA TRP A 399 -2.27 5.36 26.83
C TRP A 399 -2.69 4.97 25.41
N VAL A 400 -1.80 5.11 24.43
CA VAL A 400 -2.08 4.83 23.03
C VAL A 400 -1.55 3.47 22.67
N ILE A 401 -2.40 2.62 22.10
CA ILE A 401 -2.06 1.26 21.69
C ILE A 401 -2.54 0.93 20.28
N CYS A 402 -1.78 0.06 19.58
CA CYS A 402 -2.16 -0.52 18.30
C CYS A 402 -1.83 -2.01 18.24
N GLY A 403 -1.52 -2.56 17.05
CA GLY A 403 -1.15 -3.97 16.88
C GLY A 403 0.32 -4.29 17.19
N GLY A 404 1.24 -3.32 17.05
CA GLY A 404 2.68 -3.55 17.22
C GLY A 404 3.49 -2.34 17.66
N GLY A 405 2.84 -1.19 17.96
CA GLY A 405 3.51 0.03 18.44
C GLY A 405 3.71 1.11 17.37
N TYR A 406 3.89 0.76 16.09
CA TYR A 406 4.17 1.72 15.01
C TYR A 406 3.07 2.78 14.83
N ARG A 407 1.78 2.38 14.72
CA ARG A 407 0.65 3.30 14.51
C ARG A 407 0.37 4.20 15.72
N SER A 408 0.76 3.77 16.92
CA SER A 408 0.47 4.51 18.17
C SER A 408 1.14 5.87 18.21
N GLN A 409 2.36 6.03 17.68
CA GLN A 409 3.06 7.32 17.64
C GLN A 409 2.37 8.35 16.73
N MET A 410 1.64 7.88 15.70
CA MET A 410 0.92 8.79 14.78
C MET A 410 -0.22 9.54 15.46
N ALA A 411 -0.75 9.00 16.56
CA ALA A 411 -1.81 9.64 17.33
C ALA A 411 -1.30 10.80 18.19
N VAL A 412 -0.01 10.88 18.50
CA VAL A 412 0.60 11.84 19.45
C VAL A 412 0.26 13.26 19.07
N ARG A 413 0.50 13.66 17.82
CA ARG A 413 0.23 15.04 17.36
C ARG A 413 -1.22 15.49 17.57
N TYR A 414 -2.17 14.57 17.44
CA TYR A 414 -3.60 14.88 17.62
C TYR A 414 -3.96 15.00 19.08
N LEU A 415 -3.38 14.17 19.94
CA LEU A 415 -3.53 14.26 21.41
C LEU A 415 -2.91 15.55 21.94
N GLU A 416 -1.71 15.91 21.49
CA GLU A 416 -1.05 17.17 21.86
C GLU A 416 -1.85 18.39 21.43
N ALA A 417 -2.37 18.40 20.20
CA ALA A 417 -3.25 19.46 19.71
C ALA A 417 -4.53 19.58 20.54
N GLY A 418 -5.03 18.47 21.10
CA GLY A 418 -6.15 18.41 22.04
C GLY A 418 -5.78 18.72 23.48
N GLY A 419 -4.51 18.98 23.79
CA GLY A 419 -4.04 19.29 25.16
C GLY A 419 -3.88 18.06 26.05
N HIS A 420 -3.77 16.84 25.49
CA HIS A 420 -3.60 15.59 26.23
C HIS A 420 -2.14 15.16 26.26
N GLU A 421 -1.71 14.63 27.41
CA GLU A 421 -0.44 13.93 27.55
C GLU A 421 -0.57 12.51 26.96
N ALA A 422 0.34 12.12 26.05
CA ALA A 422 0.37 10.80 25.44
C ALA A 422 1.39 9.87 26.13
N ILE A 423 1.01 8.60 26.29
CA ILE A 423 1.90 7.50 26.66
C ILE A 423 1.75 6.44 25.57
N VAL A 424 2.78 6.25 24.76
CA VAL A 424 2.74 5.31 23.64
C VAL A 424 3.25 3.94 24.07
N VAL A 425 2.41 2.91 23.86
CA VAL A 425 2.74 1.52 24.17
C VAL A 425 3.55 0.90 23.04
N THR A 426 4.69 0.32 23.36
CA THR A 426 5.64 -0.29 22.41
C THR A 426 5.97 -1.74 22.77
N GLY A 427 6.60 -2.45 21.83
CA GLY A 427 7.05 -3.83 22.01
C GLY A 427 5.93 -4.87 21.96
N GLY A 428 4.77 -4.50 21.41
CA GLY A 428 3.60 -5.35 21.21
C GLY A 428 2.32 -4.54 21.11
N GLY A 429 1.17 -5.21 21.12
CA GLY A 429 -0.13 -4.58 20.94
C GLY A 429 -1.23 -5.14 21.85
N VAL A 430 -2.47 -4.93 21.43
CA VAL A 430 -3.67 -5.35 22.17
C VAL A 430 -3.67 -6.85 22.50
N THR A 431 -3.20 -7.68 21.57
CA THR A 431 -3.12 -9.14 21.74
C THR A 431 -2.20 -9.52 22.90
N GLU A 432 -1.00 -8.90 22.98
CA GLU A 432 -0.03 -9.15 24.05
C GLU A 432 -0.51 -8.61 25.40
N VAL A 433 -1.24 -7.50 25.42
CA VAL A 433 -1.85 -6.97 26.67
C VAL A 433 -2.88 -7.95 27.21
N LEU A 434 -3.70 -8.55 26.33
CA LEU A 434 -4.77 -9.46 26.72
C LEU A 434 -4.31 -10.92 26.88
N ALA A 435 -3.13 -11.28 26.39
CA ALA A 435 -2.56 -12.59 26.63
C ALA A 435 -2.39 -12.83 28.14
N ALA A 436 -2.89 -13.97 28.61
CA ALA A 436 -2.68 -14.39 29.99
C ALA A 436 -1.18 -14.47 30.27
N ASP A 437 -0.75 -13.95 31.44
CA ASP A 437 0.61 -14.12 31.90
C ASP A 437 0.92 -15.63 31.91
N GLN A 438 1.82 -16.06 31.03
CA GLN A 438 2.31 -17.45 31.07
C GLN A 438 3.11 -17.60 32.36
N ALA A 439 2.47 -18.18 33.38
CA ALA A 439 3.05 -18.46 34.66
C ALA A 439 4.05 -19.64 34.60
#